data_ed2d5ea201f7b22a2185cbe034c30c15
#
_entry.id   ed2d5ea201f7b22a2185cbe034c30c15
#
_cell.length_a   1.000
_cell.length_b   1.000
_cell.length_c   1.000
_cell.angle_alpha   90.00
_cell.angle_beta   90.00
_cell.angle_gamma   90.00
#
_symmetry.space_group_name_H-M   'P 1'
#
loop_
_entity.id
_entity.type
_entity.pdbx_description
1 polymer ?
#
loop_
_entity_poly.entity_id
_entity_poly.type
_entity_poly.pdbx_seq_one_letter_code
_entity_poly.pdbx_strand_id
1 'polypeptide(L)'
;MTAYWISVYREIVDEAKVAAYGALARPALEAAGGRFLARELPEQTYEAGESTRVVIIEFESVDAARRAYESEAYAAALAALDGGLIRDLRIVPGVG
;
A
#
# COMPACT_ATOMS: atom_id res chain seq x y z
N MET A 1 2.92 -17.29 -8.98
CA MET A 1 2.37 -17.38 -7.62
C MET A 1 1.96 -15.98 -7.16
N THR A 2 0.72 -15.84 -6.75
CA THR A 2 0.15 -14.57 -6.31
C THR A 2 0.89 -14.04 -5.09
N ALA A 3 1.00 -12.73 -5.00
CA ALA A 3 1.58 -12.07 -3.83
C ALA A 3 0.69 -10.91 -3.40
N TYR A 4 0.80 -10.51 -2.16
CA TYR A 4 -0.01 -9.46 -1.56
C TYR A 4 0.89 -8.37 -0.99
N TRP A 5 0.55 -7.15 -1.33
CA TRP A 5 1.13 -5.95 -0.76
C TRP A 5 0.18 -5.54 0.36
N ILE A 6 0.67 -5.59 1.58
CA ILE A 6 -0.14 -5.30 2.75
C ILE A 6 0.45 -4.08 3.44
N SER A 7 -0.31 -3.01 3.47
CA SER A 7 0.08 -1.74 4.09
C SER A 7 -0.82 -1.49 5.29
N VAL A 8 -0.22 -1.39 6.47
CA VAL A 8 -0.93 -1.07 7.70
C VAL A 8 -0.47 0.31 8.15
N TYR A 9 -1.35 1.28 8.14
CA TYR A 9 -1.03 2.64 8.58
C TYR A 9 -0.82 2.64 10.08
N ARG A 10 0.23 3.31 10.53
CA ARG A 10 0.47 3.49 11.97
C ARG A 10 0.11 4.90 12.40
N GLU A 11 0.56 5.90 11.65
CA GLU A 11 0.29 7.29 11.97
C GLU A 11 0.25 8.13 10.70
N ILE A 12 -0.79 8.95 10.56
CA ILE A 12 -0.84 9.96 9.50
C ILE A 12 -0.26 11.24 10.09
N VAL A 13 0.92 11.63 9.60
CA VAL A 13 1.63 12.83 10.05
C VAL A 13 1.09 14.07 9.34
N ASP A 14 0.76 13.93 8.05
CA ASP A 14 0.25 15.04 7.22
C ASP A 14 -0.77 14.49 6.24
N GLU A 15 -2.04 14.79 6.47
CA GLU A 15 -3.13 14.28 5.64
C GLU A 15 -3.10 14.78 4.21
N ALA A 16 -2.64 16.02 4.00
CA ALA A 16 -2.53 16.57 2.64
C ALA A 16 -1.49 15.80 1.82
N LYS A 17 -0.38 15.42 2.45
CA LYS A 17 0.65 14.60 1.79
C LYS A 17 0.14 13.20 1.48
N VAL A 18 -0.63 12.61 2.38
CA VAL A 18 -1.23 11.28 2.16
C VAL A 18 -2.22 11.34 0.99
N ALA A 19 -3.03 12.40 0.91
CA ALA A 19 -3.96 12.58 -0.22
C ALA A 19 -3.22 12.75 -1.55
N ALA A 20 -2.16 13.56 -1.57
CA ALA A 20 -1.34 13.75 -2.77
C ALA A 20 -0.66 12.44 -3.19
N TYR A 21 -0.16 11.68 -2.22
CA TYR A 21 0.39 10.35 -2.45
C TYR A 21 -0.66 9.42 -3.09
N GLY A 22 -1.85 9.35 -2.51
CA GLY A 22 -2.91 8.45 -2.98
C GLY A 22 -3.33 8.73 -4.42
N ALA A 23 -3.38 10.01 -4.81
CA ALA A 23 -3.72 10.40 -6.17
C ALA A 23 -2.72 9.88 -7.21
N LEU A 24 -1.45 9.74 -6.82
CA LEU A 24 -0.39 9.22 -7.70
C LEU A 24 -0.19 7.72 -7.54
N ALA A 25 -0.29 7.21 -6.32
CA ALA A 25 0.02 5.81 -6.02
C ALA A 25 -0.97 4.84 -6.65
N ARG A 26 -2.26 5.10 -6.57
CA ARG A 26 -3.26 4.17 -7.09
C ARG A 26 -3.09 3.91 -8.58
N PRO A 27 -3.06 4.94 -9.45
CA PRO A 27 -2.84 4.68 -10.88
C PRO A 27 -1.47 4.05 -11.17
N ALA A 28 -0.41 4.41 -10.42
CA ALA A 28 0.91 3.82 -10.61
C ALA A 28 0.90 2.33 -10.29
N LEU A 29 0.28 1.92 -9.19
CA LEU A 29 0.24 0.52 -8.77
C LEU A 29 -0.68 -0.30 -9.66
N GLU A 30 -1.80 0.25 -10.11
CA GLU A 30 -2.69 -0.41 -11.05
C GLU A 30 -2.01 -0.61 -12.41
N ALA A 31 -1.29 0.38 -12.90
CA ALA A 31 -0.54 0.27 -14.14
C ALA A 31 0.58 -0.77 -14.05
N ALA A 32 1.10 -1.02 -12.86
CA ALA A 32 2.12 -2.04 -12.62
C ALA A 32 1.53 -3.44 -12.39
N GLY A 33 0.22 -3.60 -12.54
CA GLY A 33 -0.45 -4.88 -12.41
C GLY A 33 -1.08 -5.14 -11.05
N GLY A 34 -1.10 -4.15 -10.17
CA GLY A 34 -1.73 -4.27 -8.86
C GLY A 34 -3.24 -4.21 -8.94
N ARG A 35 -3.89 -5.07 -8.17
CA ARG A 35 -5.34 -5.07 -8.02
C ARG A 35 -5.69 -4.78 -6.57
N PHE A 36 -6.32 -3.64 -6.31
CA PHE A 36 -6.73 -3.27 -4.96
C PHE A 36 -7.86 -4.18 -4.48
N LEU A 37 -7.63 -4.88 -3.37
CA LEU A 37 -8.60 -5.79 -2.77
C LEU A 37 -9.30 -5.14 -1.57
N ALA A 38 -8.58 -4.33 -0.81
CA ALA A 38 -9.12 -3.62 0.35
C ALA A 38 -8.38 -2.31 0.55
N ARG A 39 -9.08 -1.27 0.97
CA ARG A 39 -8.50 0.03 1.27
C ARG A 39 -9.46 0.77 2.19
N GLU A 40 -9.46 0.39 3.47
CA GLU A 40 -10.44 0.93 4.41
C GLU A 40 -9.95 0.77 5.85
N LEU A 41 -10.64 1.41 6.78
CA LEU A 41 -10.48 1.15 8.20
C LEU A 41 -11.06 -0.23 8.51
N PRO A 42 -10.47 -0.98 9.47
CA PRO A 42 -11.06 -2.26 9.86
C PRO A 42 -12.42 -2.03 10.52
N GLU A 43 -13.37 -2.91 10.21
CA GLU A 43 -14.69 -2.88 10.87
C GLU A 43 -14.64 -3.56 12.22
N GLN A 44 -13.70 -4.47 12.42
CA GLN A 44 -13.55 -5.24 13.64
C GLN A 44 -12.07 -5.51 13.88
N THR A 45 -11.63 -5.30 15.11
CA THR A 45 -10.27 -5.66 15.52
C THR A 45 -10.33 -6.58 16.72
N TYR A 46 -9.31 -7.43 16.84
CA TYR A 46 -9.14 -8.34 17.96
C TYR A 46 -7.69 -8.23 18.45
N GLU A 47 -7.47 -8.54 19.71
CA GLU A 47 -6.15 -8.61 20.32
C GLU A 47 -5.36 -7.31 20.10
N ALA A 48 -4.21 -7.38 19.46
CA ALA A 48 -3.35 -6.21 19.22
C ALA A 48 -3.69 -5.45 17.92
N GLY A 49 -4.84 -5.73 17.33
CA GLY A 49 -5.27 -5.05 16.10
C GLY A 49 -5.51 -3.56 16.33
N GLU A 50 -4.95 -2.72 15.45
CA GLU A 50 -5.11 -1.27 15.49
C GLU A 50 -6.24 -0.84 14.57
N SER A 51 -6.93 0.26 14.92
CA SER A 51 -8.06 0.78 14.15
C SER A 51 -7.61 1.76 13.06
N THR A 52 -6.46 1.49 12.45
CA THR A 52 -5.90 2.33 11.40
C THR A 52 -6.12 1.69 10.03
N ARG A 53 -5.97 2.49 8.97
CA ARG A 53 -6.26 2.04 7.61
C ARG A 53 -5.35 0.88 7.19
N VAL A 54 -5.96 -0.08 6.49
CA VAL A 54 -5.24 -1.20 5.87
C VAL A 54 -5.48 -1.16 4.37
N VAL A 55 -4.43 -1.36 3.59
CA VAL A 55 -4.51 -1.47 2.14
C VAL A 55 -3.95 -2.83 1.74
N ILE A 56 -4.72 -3.58 0.97
CA ILE A 56 -4.28 -4.89 0.46
C ILE A 56 -4.37 -4.85 -1.06
N ILE A 57 -3.25 -5.12 -1.72
CA ILE A 57 -3.14 -5.11 -3.17
C ILE A 57 -2.58 -6.46 -3.62
N GLU A 58 -3.24 -7.07 -4.60
CA GLU A 58 -2.80 -8.33 -5.17
C GLU A 58 -1.92 -8.06 -6.39
N PHE A 59 -0.81 -8.80 -6.47
CA PHE A 59 0.07 -8.83 -7.64
C PHE A 59 0.25 -10.28 -8.08
N GLU A 60 0.62 -10.50 -9.35
CA GLU A 60 0.79 -11.86 -9.87
C GLU A 60 1.99 -12.59 -9.25
N SER A 61 2.95 -11.84 -8.70
CA SER A 61 4.15 -12.42 -8.08
C SER A 61 4.80 -11.43 -7.12
N VAL A 62 5.68 -11.94 -6.26
CA VAL A 62 6.51 -11.10 -5.39
C VAL A 62 7.35 -10.13 -6.22
N ASP A 63 7.93 -10.62 -7.33
CA ASP A 63 8.75 -9.77 -8.20
C ASP A 63 7.93 -8.65 -8.84
N ALA A 64 6.68 -8.92 -9.23
CA ALA A 64 5.80 -7.89 -9.79
C ALA A 64 5.51 -6.81 -8.73
N ALA A 65 5.24 -7.20 -7.50
CA ALA A 65 5.01 -6.26 -6.41
C ALA A 65 6.25 -5.43 -6.10
N ARG A 66 7.42 -6.08 -6.10
CA ARG A 66 8.70 -5.39 -5.88
C ARG A 66 8.98 -4.38 -6.97
N ARG A 67 8.78 -4.75 -8.24
CA ARG A 67 8.96 -3.83 -9.38
C ARG A 67 8.00 -2.64 -9.30
N ALA A 68 6.78 -2.88 -8.83
CA ALA A 68 5.81 -1.80 -8.64
C ALA A 68 6.30 -0.77 -7.63
N TYR A 69 6.82 -1.23 -6.49
CA TYR A 69 7.37 -0.35 -5.45
C TYR A 69 8.57 0.44 -5.98
N GLU A 70 9.41 -0.19 -6.81
CA GLU A 70 10.65 0.40 -7.31
C GLU A 70 10.46 1.16 -8.63
N SER A 71 9.24 1.28 -9.14
CA SER A 71 8.97 1.97 -10.39
C SER A 71 9.10 3.48 -10.27
N GLU A 72 9.37 4.15 -11.39
CA GLU A 72 9.47 5.62 -11.43
C GLU A 72 8.14 6.29 -11.07
N ALA A 73 7.04 5.73 -11.54
CA ALA A 73 5.71 6.27 -11.24
C ALA A 73 5.42 6.23 -9.73
N TYR A 74 5.81 5.14 -9.07
CA TYR A 74 5.62 5.03 -7.64
C TYR A 74 6.62 5.91 -6.87
N ALA A 75 7.82 6.11 -7.39
CA ALA A 75 8.80 7.03 -6.79
C ALA A 75 8.23 8.45 -6.72
N ALA A 76 7.48 8.87 -7.74
CA ALA A 76 6.79 10.17 -7.72
C ALA A 76 5.76 10.24 -6.60
N ALA A 77 5.03 9.14 -6.37
CA ALA A 77 4.06 9.06 -5.28
C ALA A 77 4.76 9.15 -3.92
N LEU A 78 5.87 8.44 -3.74
CA LEU A 78 6.65 8.49 -2.50
C LEU A 78 7.22 9.89 -2.26
N ALA A 79 7.64 10.60 -3.30
CA ALA A 79 8.11 11.97 -3.16
C ALA A 79 6.99 12.90 -2.68
N ALA A 80 5.76 12.71 -3.16
CA ALA A 80 4.60 13.47 -2.70
C ALA A 80 4.25 13.15 -1.24
N LEU A 81 4.48 11.92 -0.82
CA LEU A 81 4.24 11.49 0.55
C LEU A 81 5.19 12.15 1.55
N ASP A 82 6.46 12.27 1.21
CA ASP A 82 7.48 13.08 1.92
C ASP A 82 7.34 13.05 3.46
N GLY A 83 7.39 11.85 4.03
CA GLY A 83 7.30 11.68 5.48
C GLY A 83 5.92 11.91 6.09
N GLY A 84 4.88 12.06 5.28
CA GLY A 84 3.52 12.32 5.76
C GLY A 84 2.80 11.12 6.35
N LEU A 85 3.41 9.95 6.31
CA LEU A 85 2.80 8.71 6.76
C LEU A 85 3.85 7.77 7.36
N ILE A 86 3.52 7.17 8.49
CA ILE A 86 4.28 6.06 9.06
C ILE A 86 3.43 4.82 8.87
N ARG A 87 3.96 3.81 8.20
CA ARG A 87 3.24 2.57 7.90
C ARG A 87 4.15 1.37 7.93
N ASP A 88 3.53 0.21 8.19
CA ASP A 88 4.15 -1.09 8.04
C ASP A 88 3.71 -1.62 6.67
N LEU A 89 4.64 -1.82 5.76
CA LEU A 89 4.35 -2.31 4.42
C LEU A 89 5.11 -3.61 4.16
N ARG A 90 4.38 -4.65 3.78
CA ARG A 90 4.95 -5.98 3.56
C ARG A 90 4.46 -6.57 2.25
N ILE A 91 5.34 -7.26 1.56
CA ILE A 91 4.98 -8.08 0.40
C ILE A 91 5.06 -9.53 0.84
N VAL A 92 3.94 -10.24 0.77
CA VAL A 92 3.79 -11.59 1.30
C VAL A 92 3.37 -12.52 0.17
N PRO A 93 4.10 -13.62 -0.07
CA PRO A 93 3.67 -14.58 -1.08
C PRO A 93 2.37 -15.26 -0.65
N GLY A 94 1.48 -15.48 -1.60
CA GLY A 94 0.24 -16.18 -1.36
C GLY A 94 0.45 -17.67 -1.17
N VAL A 95 -0.54 -18.35 -0.61
CA VAL A 95 -0.52 -19.80 -0.47
C VAL A 95 -0.92 -20.45 -1.79
N GLY A 96 -0.14 -21.36 -2.23
CA GLY A 96 -0.45 -22.18 -3.39
C GLY A 96 -0.39 -21.51 -4.72
#